data_5e971ae43ca5783a5bf1404d62a6fddc
#
_entry.id   5e971ae43ca5783a5bf1404d62a6fddc
#
_cell.length_a   1.000
_cell.length_b   1.000
_cell.length_c   1.000
_cell.angle_alpha   90.00
_cell.angle_beta   90.00
_cell.angle_gamma   90.00
#
_symmetry.space_group_name_H-M   'P 1'
#
loop_
_entity.id
_entity.type
_entity.pdbx_description
1 polymer ?
#
loop_
_entity_poly.entity_id
_entity_poly.type
_entity_poly.pdbx_seq_one_letter_code
_entity_poly.pdbx_strand_id
1 'polypeptide(L)'
;MRHKTSFLLIAFSALVLVSGGAATAGETDDGQTLYKANCKVCHAPSSPHGEYTPMTLIQSQWERFFKRKYEAKHEGLEMPDRDGQKVVAAITPEMLVKIKKFSIDHAADSEQPMTCGK
;
A
#
# COMPACT_ATOMS: atom_id res chain seq x y z
N MET A 1 46.04 -43.00 48.43
CA MET A 1 46.48 -41.72 47.91
C MET A 1 45.55 -41.36 46.74
N ARG A 2 44.83 -40.30 46.89
CA ARG A 2 43.64 -40.04 46.13
C ARG A 2 43.92 -38.87 45.22
N HIS A 3 43.98 -39.10 43.90
CA HIS A 3 44.04 -38.04 42.92
C HIS A 3 42.64 -37.69 42.45
N LYS A 4 42.16 -36.54 42.82
CA LYS A 4 40.91 -35.94 42.32
C LYS A 4 41.22 -35.18 41.05
N THR A 5 40.88 -35.74 39.92
CA THR A 5 40.88 -35.02 38.61
C THR A 5 39.59 -34.28 38.47
N SER A 6 39.64 -32.94 38.55
CA SER A 6 38.55 -32.06 38.23
C SER A 6 38.43 -31.92 36.70
N PHE A 7 37.34 -32.42 36.18
CA PHE A 7 36.96 -32.16 34.78
C PHE A 7 36.25 -30.82 34.70
N LEU A 8 36.88 -29.86 34.05
CA LEU A 8 36.32 -28.55 33.75
C LEU A 8 35.56 -28.66 32.44
N LEU A 9 34.24 -28.70 32.51
CA LEU A 9 33.37 -28.65 31.33
C LEU A 9 33.21 -27.19 30.88
N ILE A 10 33.91 -26.83 29.82
CA ILE A 10 33.74 -25.56 29.15
C ILE A 10 32.52 -25.70 28.21
N ALA A 11 31.40 -25.14 28.63
CA ALA A 11 30.22 -25.01 27.78
C ALA A 11 30.45 -23.87 26.77
N PHE A 12 30.67 -24.24 25.52
CA PHE A 12 30.71 -23.30 24.41
C PHE A 12 29.26 -22.95 23.99
N SER A 13 28.74 -21.85 24.49
CA SER A 13 27.46 -21.31 24.02
C SER A 13 27.68 -20.63 22.69
N ALA A 14 27.31 -21.28 21.60
CA ALA A 14 27.27 -20.68 20.29
C ALA A 14 26.05 -19.76 20.21
N LEU A 15 26.26 -18.44 20.29
CA LEU A 15 25.29 -17.43 20.08
C LEU A 15 25.04 -17.29 18.55
N VAL A 16 24.02 -17.95 18.07
CA VAL A 16 23.56 -17.79 16.67
C VAL A 16 22.80 -16.48 16.57
N LEU A 17 23.45 -15.45 16.04
CA LEU A 17 22.80 -14.20 15.62
C LEU A 17 22.03 -14.48 14.33
N VAL A 18 20.76 -14.80 14.46
CA VAL A 18 19.84 -14.80 13.33
C VAL A 18 19.55 -13.33 12.98
N SER A 19 20.29 -12.81 12.02
CA SER A 19 19.97 -11.55 11.37
C SER A 19 18.73 -11.76 10.54
N GLY A 20 17.57 -11.62 11.13
CA GLY A 20 16.30 -11.55 10.44
C GLY A 20 16.27 -10.25 9.64
N GLY A 21 16.71 -10.30 8.39
CA GLY A 21 16.42 -9.25 7.43
C GLY A 21 14.91 -9.17 7.25
N ALA A 22 14.26 -8.21 7.90
CA ALA A 22 12.90 -7.86 7.57
C ALA A 22 12.94 -7.31 6.14
N ALA A 23 12.56 -8.14 5.17
CA ALA A 23 12.21 -7.67 3.85
C ALA A 23 11.00 -6.74 4.06
N THR A 24 11.21 -5.44 4.03
CA THR A 24 10.15 -4.47 3.91
C THR A 24 9.56 -4.66 2.52
N ALA A 25 8.53 -5.51 2.41
CA ALA A 25 7.64 -5.49 1.26
C ALA A 25 7.16 -4.05 1.14
N GLY A 26 7.51 -3.40 0.02
CA GLY A 26 7.36 -1.96 -0.13
C GLY A 26 5.92 -1.54 0.10
N GLU A 27 5.73 -0.52 0.89
CA GLU A 27 4.45 0.13 1.18
C GLU A 27 3.71 0.58 -0.10
N THR A 28 4.44 0.66 -1.22
CA THR A 28 3.94 0.95 -2.57
C THR A 28 3.13 -0.18 -3.18
N ASP A 29 3.53 -1.44 -3.00
CA ASP A 29 2.81 -2.61 -3.54
C ASP A 29 1.41 -2.73 -2.94
N ASP A 30 1.27 -2.41 -1.66
CA ASP A 30 0.00 -2.40 -0.96
C ASP A 30 -0.91 -1.27 -1.48
N GLY A 31 -0.38 -0.07 -1.71
CA GLY A 31 -1.10 1.04 -2.31
C GLY A 31 -1.59 0.75 -3.73
N GLN A 32 -0.79 0.10 -4.55
CA GLN A 32 -1.16 -0.33 -5.90
C GLN A 32 -2.28 -1.37 -5.88
N THR A 33 -2.16 -2.37 -5.02
CA THR A 33 -3.17 -3.42 -4.87
C THR A 33 -4.50 -2.83 -4.42
N LEU A 34 -4.47 -1.95 -3.44
CA LEU A 34 -5.64 -1.24 -2.94
C LEU A 34 -6.27 -0.33 -4.01
N TYR A 35 -5.46 0.37 -4.78
CA TYR A 35 -5.92 1.19 -5.90
C TYR A 35 -6.65 0.34 -6.95
N LYS A 36 -6.07 -0.76 -7.36
CA LYS A 36 -6.69 -1.68 -8.34
C LYS A 36 -8.01 -2.26 -7.83
N ALA A 37 -8.04 -2.69 -6.57
CA ALA A 37 -9.21 -3.34 -5.98
C ALA A 37 -10.35 -2.37 -5.64
N ASN A 38 -10.09 -1.08 -5.46
CA ASN A 38 -11.07 -0.12 -4.98
C ASN A 38 -11.38 1.01 -5.97
N CYS A 39 -10.39 1.52 -6.68
CA CYS A 39 -10.58 2.64 -7.61
C CYS A 39 -10.89 2.14 -9.04
N LYS A 40 -10.16 1.15 -9.52
CA LYS A 40 -10.31 0.64 -10.89
C LYS A 40 -11.64 -0.04 -11.16
N VAL A 41 -12.33 -0.53 -10.14
CA VAL A 41 -13.69 -1.11 -10.30
C VAL A 41 -14.70 -0.09 -10.85
N CYS A 42 -14.51 1.21 -10.57
CA CYS A 42 -15.34 2.30 -11.10
C CYS A 42 -14.60 3.18 -12.12
N HIS A 43 -13.27 3.19 -12.10
CA HIS A 43 -12.45 4.09 -12.93
C HIS A 43 -11.57 3.33 -13.94
N ALA A 44 -12.10 2.25 -14.48
CA ALA A 44 -11.50 1.50 -15.59
C ALA A 44 -11.68 2.23 -16.92
N PRO A 45 -10.95 1.85 -17.99
CA PRO A 45 -11.18 2.33 -19.33
C PRO A 45 -12.67 2.19 -19.74
N SER A 46 -13.19 3.21 -20.38
CA SER A 46 -14.60 3.29 -20.81
C SER A 46 -15.64 3.31 -19.69
N SER A 47 -15.23 3.55 -18.45
CA SER A 47 -16.16 3.70 -17.34
C SER A 47 -17.02 4.97 -17.47
N PRO A 48 -18.32 4.92 -17.12
CA PRO A 48 -19.17 6.12 -17.08
C PRO A 48 -18.70 7.14 -16.02
N HIS A 49 -17.88 6.73 -15.06
CA HIS A 49 -17.29 7.61 -14.04
C HIS A 49 -15.93 8.20 -14.45
N GLY A 50 -15.49 7.95 -15.69
CA GLY A 50 -14.20 8.36 -16.21
C GLY A 50 -13.08 7.40 -15.83
N GLU A 51 -12.10 7.29 -16.73
CA GLU A 51 -10.88 6.55 -16.46
C GLU A 51 -9.92 7.41 -15.62
N TYR A 52 -9.47 6.87 -14.51
CA TYR A 52 -8.43 7.50 -13.69
C TYR A 52 -7.28 6.52 -13.43
N THR A 53 -6.08 7.01 -13.64
CA THR A 53 -4.83 6.36 -13.31
C THR A 53 -3.98 7.35 -12.50
N PRO A 54 -2.92 6.93 -11.80
CA PRO A 54 -1.99 7.87 -11.18
C PRO A 54 -1.47 8.95 -12.13
N MET A 55 -1.32 8.62 -13.43
CA MET A 55 -0.89 9.54 -14.49
C MET A 55 -1.92 10.61 -14.88
N THR A 56 -3.17 10.48 -14.42
CA THR A 56 -4.25 11.41 -14.81
C THR A 56 -4.04 12.81 -14.23
N LEU A 57 -3.40 12.89 -13.07
CA LEU A 57 -3.13 14.15 -12.37
C LEU A 57 -1.65 14.26 -12.00
N ILE A 58 -1.19 15.49 -11.76
CA ILE A 58 0.11 15.74 -11.16
C ILE A 58 0.04 15.59 -9.62
N GLN A 59 1.18 15.46 -8.98
CA GLN A 59 1.29 15.22 -7.53
C GLN A 59 0.46 16.20 -6.69
N SER A 60 0.61 17.51 -6.95
CA SER A 60 -0.12 18.54 -6.20
C SER A 60 -1.64 18.50 -6.42
N GLN A 61 -2.09 18.03 -7.58
CA GLN A 61 -3.52 17.83 -7.86
C GLN A 61 -4.07 16.62 -7.11
N TRP A 62 -3.32 15.52 -7.02
CA TRP A 62 -3.68 14.36 -6.21
C TRP A 62 -3.78 14.72 -4.73
N GLU A 63 -2.81 15.45 -4.18
CA GLU A 63 -2.86 15.92 -2.79
C GLU A 63 -4.13 16.73 -2.51
N ARG A 64 -4.44 17.68 -3.38
CA ARG A 64 -5.63 18.54 -3.27
C ARG A 64 -6.92 17.74 -3.39
N PHE A 65 -6.96 16.77 -4.30
CA PHE A 65 -8.13 15.92 -4.51
C PHE A 65 -8.44 15.10 -3.26
N PHE A 66 -7.48 14.35 -2.74
CA PHE A 66 -7.69 13.53 -1.55
C PHE A 66 -8.00 14.36 -0.29
N LYS A 67 -7.44 15.54 -0.19
CA LYS A 67 -7.68 16.44 0.96
C LYS A 67 -9.06 17.10 0.94
N ARG A 68 -9.60 17.43 -0.23
CA ARG A 68 -10.74 18.36 -0.33
C ARG A 68 -11.92 17.84 -1.13
N LYS A 69 -11.72 16.88 -2.02
CA LYS A 69 -12.72 16.50 -3.01
C LYS A 69 -13.13 15.04 -2.94
N TYR A 70 -12.27 14.16 -2.46
CA TYR A 70 -12.51 12.71 -2.49
C TYR A 70 -13.86 12.35 -1.87
N GLU A 71 -14.08 12.74 -0.62
CA GLU A 71 -15.29 12.40 0.13
C GLU A 71 -16.54 12.95 -0.58
N ALA A 72 -16.56 14.26 -0.86
CA ALA A 72 -17.70 14.92 -1.51
C ALA A 72 -18.03 14.34 -2.90
N LYS A 73 -17.02 13.85 -3.63
CA LYS A 73 -17.23 13.25 -4.96
C LYS A 73 -17.73 11.81 -4.91
N HIS A 74 -17.52 11.12 -3.79
CA HIS A 74 -17.92 9.72 -3.62
C HIS A 74 -19.06 9.53 -2.62
N GLU A 75 -19.49 10.59 -1.95
CA GLU A 75 -20.62 10.56 -1.05
C GLU A 75 -21.87 10.01 -1.76
N GLY A 76 -22.54 9.06 -1.12
CA GLY A 76 -23.75 8.43 -1.65
C GLY A 76 -23.53 7.37 -2.73
N LEU A 77 -22.35 7.26 -3.32
CA LEU A 77 -22.05 6.23 -4.32
C LEU A 77 -21.82 4.86 -3.68
N GLU A 78 -22.15 3.82 -4.41
CA GLU A 78 -21.99 2.41 -4.00
C GLU A 78 -20.93 1.71 -4.83
N MET A 79 -20.24 0.77 -4.19
CA MET A 79 -19.28 -0.10 -4.87
C MET A 79 -20.03 -1.10 -5.74
N PRO A 80 -19.72 -1.21 -7.03
CA PRO A 80 -20.45 -2.09 -7.95
C PRO A 80 -20.24 -3.58 -7.69
N ASP A 81 -19.16 -3.92 -7.02
CA ASP A 81 -18.75 -5.30 -6.69
C ASP A 81 -19.00 -5.68 -5.22
N ARG A 82 -19.64 -4.81 -4.44
CA ARG A 82 -19.89 -4.99 -3.00
C ARG A 82 -21.30 -4.57 -2.63
N ASP A 83 -22.20 -5.45 -2.75
CA ASP A 83 -23.63 -5.42 -2.49
C ASP A 83 -24.15 -4.24 -1.62
N GLY A 84 -24.32 -3.07 -2.23
CA GLY A 84 -24.84 -1.85 -1.58
C GLY A 84 -23.85 -1.15 -0.63
N GLN A 85 -22.59 -1.58 -0.55
CA GLN A 85 -21.62 -0.92 0.32
C GLN A 85 -21.21 0.44 -0.25
N LYS A 86 -21.32 1.49 0.55
CA LYS A 86 -20.92 2.84 0.15
C LYS A 86 -19.42 2.94 -0.05
N VAL A 87 -18.99 3.66 -1.11
CA VAL A 87 -17.56 3.84 -1.44
C VAL A 87 -16.77 4.38 -0.26
N VAL A 88 -17.25 5.43 0.39
CA VAL A 88 -16.60 6.07 1.54
C VAL A 88 -16.51 5.17 2.78
N ALA A 89 -17.36 4.15 2.88
CA ALA A 89 -17.29 3.15 3.94
C ALA A 89 -16.42 1.94 3.54
N ALA A 90 -16.40 1.60 2.27
CA ALA A 90 -15.62 0.47 1.74
C ALA A 90 -14.11 0.76 1.76
N ILE A 91 -13.73 1.99 1.51
CA ILE A 91 -12.33 2.44 1.51
C ILE A 91 -12.04 3.10 2.85
N THR A 92 -11.43 2.35 3.76
CA THR A 92 -11.11 2.85 5.11
C THR A 92 -10.08 3.97 5.07
N PRO A 93 -9.97 4.80 6.12
CA PRO A 93 -8.94 5.85 6.19
C PRO A 93 -7.51 5.33 5.97
N GLU A 94 -7.18 4.15 6.52
CA GLU A 94 -5.86 3.52 6.37
C GLU A 94 -5.61 3.10 4.91
N MET A 95 -6.61 2.53 4.26
CA MET A 95 -6.53 2.20 2.83
C MET A 95 -6.36 3.46 1.99
N LEU A 96 -7.11 4.52 2.32
CA LEU A 96 -7.06 5.79 1.59
C LEU A 96 -5.69 6.46 1.66
N VAL A 97 -5.01 6.40 2.82
CA VAL A 97 -3.64 6.90 2.98
C VAL A 97 -2.67 6.20 2.02
N LYS A 98 -2.76 4.88 1.91
CA LYS A 98 -1.92 4.08 1.01
C LYS A 98 -2.23 4.33 -0.46
N ILE A 99 -3.51 4.40 -0.82
CA ILE A 99 -3.96 4.74 -2.17
C ILE A 99 -3.48 6.14 -2.57
N LYS A 100 -3.63 7.12 -1.69
CA LYS A 100 -3.14 8.49 -1.89
C LYS A 100 -1.64 8.50 -2.15
N LYS A 101 -0.86 7.83 -1.29
CA LYS A 101 0.60 7.75 -1.46
C LYS A 101 0.96 7.14 -2.81
N PHE A 102 0.37 6.02 -3.18
CA PHE A 102 0.58 5.38 -4.47
C PHE A 102 0.25 6.33 -5.64
N SER A 103 -0.88 7.02 -5.59
CA SER A 103 -1.29 7.95 -6.64
C SER A 103 -0.32 9.11 -6.81
N ILE A 104 0.23 9.65 -5.72
CA ILE A 104 1.20 10.74 -5.74
C ILE A 104 2.57 10.26 -6.23
N ASP A 105 3.05 9.12 -5.72
CA ASP A 105 4.36 8.57 -6.08
C ASP A 105 4.46 8.20 -7.56
N HIS A 106 3.33 7.90 -8.20
CA HIS A 106 3.24 7.50 -9.60
C HIS A 106 2.49 8.52 -10.49
N ALA A 107 2.32 9.74 -10.01
CA ALA A 107 1.68 10.83 -10.75
C ALA A 107 2.47 11.22 -12.01
N ALA A 108 1.84 11.98 -12.90
CA ALA A 108 2.40 12.36 -14.19
C ALA A 108 3.74 13.11 -14.10
N ASP A 109 3.95 13.85 -13.02
CA ASP A 109 5.14 14.66 -12.75
C ASP A 109 6.05 14.06 -11.66
N SER A 110 5.80 12.82 -11.24
CA SER A 110 6.64 12.12 -10.26
C SER A 110 7.94 11.62 -10.89
N GLU A 111 8.90 11.26 -10.04
CA GLU A 111 10.15 10.61 -10.49
C GLU A 111 9.93 9.18 -11.01
N GLN A 112 8.80 8.56 -10.64
CA GLN A 112 8.43 7.21 -11.05
C GLN A 112 6.99 7.17 -11.59
N PRO A 113 6.71 7.88 -12.70
CA PRO A 113 5.37 7.89 -13.27
C PRO A 113 4.94 6.49 -13.68
N MET A 114 3.66 6.19 -13.48
CA MET A 114 3.11 4.89 -13.84
C MET A 114 3.10 4.72 -15.36
N THR A 115 3.89 3.78 -15.88
CA THR A 115 3.88 3.45 -17.31
C THR A 115 2.70 2.53 -17.63
N CYS A 116 2.00 2.81 -18.74
CA CYS A 116 0.90 1.99 -19.21
C CYS A 116 1.39 0.55 -19.51
N GLY A 117 0.70 -0.45 -18.96
CA GLY A 117 0.86 -1.86 -19.34
C GLY A 117 1.76 -2.69 -18.44
N LYS A 118 2.07 -2.27 -17.21
CA LYS A 118 2.74 -3.14 -16.22
C LYS A 118 1.94 -3.30 -14.94
#